data_bc10ea7900854b4b1c30df5227adec8b
#
_entry.id   bc10ea7900854b4b1c30df5227adec8b
#
_cell.length_a   1.000
_cell.length_b   1.000
_cell.length_c   1.000
_cell.angle_alpha   90.00
_cell.angle_beta   90.00
_cell.angle_gamma   90.00
#
_symmetry.space_group_name_H-M   'P 1'
#
loop_
_entity.id
_entity.type
_entity.pdbx_description
1 polymer ?
#
loop_
_entity_poly.entity_id
_entity_poly.type
_entity_poly.pdbx_seq_one_letter_code
_entity_poly.pdbx_strand_id
1 'polypeptide(L)'
;MGLTENQKKLIKAVAGKDLPAARKYALACVAEDTTAKNKSFCTSYHKLLSNSPEFIQLPYNVSTFLIAEDVSKTFKISRYFLSDREREAYETIVRMNFIAPKLLEMDIPYMNTTLLYGESGTGKTTFAKYVAFKLNLPFYYLNFSHLIDSYMGNTARNIATVFQHISTTPCVFLLDEIDCISTRRTNSNAQDSNGEMSRITISLMQEFDKLTNEQIIIGATNRKDCVDEALLRRFSLKHEVKLLEESEKHLFVQKFLSDIDIAFTEQEISKILVQGNTQSELKNLIVEEIARKIETEYSPKMKN
;
A
#
# COMPACT_ATOMS: atom_id res chain seq x y z
N MET A 1 38.06 8.37 22.21
CA MET A 1 37.67 7.15 21.44
C MET A 1 37.35 7.57 20.01
N GLY A 2 37.96 6.90 19.02
CA GLY A 2 37.63 7.14 17.61
C GLY A 2 36.30 6.44 17.20
N LEU A 3 35.81 6.78 16.00
CA LEU A 3 34.64 6.12 15.44
C LEU A 3 34.91 4.63 15.17
N THR A 4 33.98 3.75 15.56
CA THR A 4 34.05 2.32 15.22
C THR A 4 33.83 2.12 13.71
N GLU A 5 34.20 0.95 13.19
CA GLU A 5 34.00 0.63 11.76
C GLU A 5 32.52 0.66 11.36
N ASN A 6 31.61 0.21 12.25
CA ASN A 6 30.17 0.27 11.97
C ASN A 6 29.64 1.70 12.00
N GLN A 7 30.14 2.56 12.87
CA GLN A 7 29.80 4.00 12.89
C GLN A 7 30.28 4.70 11.59
N LYS A 8 31.49 4.40 11.12
CA LYS A 8 31.99 4.95 9.82
C LYS A 8 31.13 4.49 8.65
N LYS A 9 30.76 3.20 8.61
CA LYS A 9 29.86 2.64 7.58
C LYS A 9 28.46 3.24 7.66
N LEU A 10 27.92 3.45 8.87
CA LEU A 10 26.64 4.13 9.08
C LEU A 10 26.66 5.56 8.50
N ILE A 11 27.68 6.34 8.83
CA ILE A 11 27.83 7.72 8.33
C ILE A 11 27.92 7.72 6.79
N LYS A 12 28.69 6.79 6.21
CA LYS A 12 28.81 6.65 4.76
C LYS A 12 27.47 6.30 4.10
N ALA A 13 26.72 5.38 4.68
CA ALA A 13 25.41 4.97 4.18
C ALA A 13 24.40 6.13 4.27
N VAL A 14 24.37 6.89 5.38
CA VAL A 14 23.52 8.08 5.54
C VAL A 14 23.88 9.15 4.52
N ALA A 15 25.17 9.44 4.33
CA ALA A 15 25.65 10.42 3.34
C ALA A 15 25.31 10.01 1.90
N GLY A 16 25.36 8.70 1.62
CA GLY A 16 24.95 8.11 0.32
C GLY A 16 23.45 7.91 0.16
N LYS A 17 22.63 8.31 1.16
CA LYS A 17 21.17 8.09 1.19
C LYS A 17 20.76 6.62 1.04
N ASP A 18 21.63 5.69 1.43
CA ASP A 18 21.37 4.25 1.45
C ASP A 18 20.72 3.86 2.78
N LEU A 19 19.39 4.00 2.87
CA LEU A 19 18.63 3.72 4.08
C LEU A 19 18.75 2.27 4.58
N PRO A 20 18.69 1.22 3.72
CA PRO A 20 18.90 -0.16 4.15
C PRO A 20 20.28 -0.40 4.76
N ALA A 21 21.35 0.10 4.11
CA ALA A 21 22.71 0.01 4.65
C ALA A 21 22.84 0.81 5.95
N ALA A 22 22.28 2.03 6.00
CA ALA A 22 22.26 2.84 7.21
C ALA A 22 21.59 2.10 8.39
N ARG A 23 20.44 1.47 8.15
CA ARG A 23 19.74 0.68 9.15
C ARG A 23 20.54 -0.54 9.59
N LYS A 24 21.13 -1.29 8.66
CA LYS A 24 22.01 -2.42 8.96
C LYS A 24 23.12 -2.04 9.90
N TYR A 25 23.82 -0.93 9.59
CA TYR A 25 24.93 -0.48 10.40
C TYR A 25 24.49 0.19 11.72
N ALA A 26 23.31 0.82 11.76
CA ALA A 26 22.71 1.31 12.99
C ALA A 26 22.39 0.14 13.96
N LEU A 27 21.79 -0.96 13.45
CA LEU A 27 21.57 -2.18 14.24
C LEU A 27 22.88 -2.76 14.77
N ALA A 28 23.92 -2.80 13.95
CA ALA A 28 25.23 -3.28 14.37
C ALA A 28 25.83 -2.39 15.47
N CYS A 29 25.75 -1.05 15.35
CA CYS A 29 26.21 -0.11 16.38
C CYS A 29 25.47 -0.29 17.71
N VAL A 30 24.15 -0.48 17.65
CA VAL A 30 23.30 -0.73 18.84
C VAL A 30 23.62 -2.06 19.50
N ALA A 31 23.94 -3.10 18.72
CA ALA A 31 24.33 -4.42 19.22
C ALA A 31 25.75 -4.43 19.85
N GLU A 32 26.65 -3.59 19.36
CA GLU A 32 28.03 -3.47 19.86
C GLU A 32 28.11 -2.70 21.19
N ASP A 33 27.12 -1.83 21.48
CA ASP A 33 27.16 -1.04 22.72
C ASP A 33 26.57 -1.83 23.90
N THR A 34 27.46 -2.40 24.69
CA THR A 34 27.11 -3.17 25.89
C THR A 34 27.15 -2.34 27.17
N THR A 35 27.31 -1.02 27.08
CA THR A 35 27.45 -0.16 28.28
C THR A 35 26.13 -0.04 29.03
N ALA A 36 26.18 -0.16 30.36
CA ALA A 36 25.01 -0.07 31.24
C ALA A 36 24.26 1.27 31.07
N LYS A 37 25.02 2.36 30.78
CA LYS A 37 24.48 3.72 30.56
C LYS A 37 23.54 3.79 29.35
N ASN A 38 23.85 3.06 28.29
CA ASN A 38 23.10 3.10 27.02
C ASN A 38 22.10 1.94 26.86
N LYS A 39 22.00 1.06 27.84
CA LYS A 39 21.18 -0.16 27.75
C LYS A 39 19.71 0.12 27.37
N SER A 40 19.08 1.10 27.99
CA SER A 40 17.68 1.47 27.69
C SER A 40 17.54 2.03 26.27
N PHE A 41 18.45 2.92 25.86
CA PHE A 41 18.52 3.47 24.50
C PHE A 41 18.71 2.34 23.48
N CYS A 42 19.72 1.49 23.68
CA CYS A 42 20.01 0.37 22.77
C CYS A 42 18.83 -0.58 22.64
N THR A 43 18.15 -0.94 23.74
CA THR A 43 16.98 -1.82 23.71
C THR A 43 15.82 -1.19 22.91
N SER A 44 15.53 0.09 23.16
CA SER A 44 14.43 0.79 22.50
C SER A 44 14.69 0.95 21.00
N TYR A 45 15.89 1.39 20.62
CA TYR A 45 16.23 1.63 19.22
C TYR A 45 16.49 0.33 18.46
N HIS A 46 17.02 -0.72 19.10
CA HIS A 46 17.09 -2.05 18.50
C HIS A 46 15.69 -2.55 18.10
N LYS A 47 14.70 -2.41 18.98
CA LYS A 47 13.31 -2.78 18.70
C LYS A 47 12.73 -1.95 17.54
N LEU A 48 12.93 -0.63 17.54
CA LEU A 48 12.48 0.25 16.47
C LEU A 48 13.13 -0.09 15.12
N LEU A 49 14.45 -0.25 15.10
CA LEU A 49 15.21 -0.61 13.91
C LEU A 49 14.88 -2.02 13.40
N SER A 50 14.61 -2.98 14.29
CA SER A 50 14.23 -4.35 13.91
C SER A 50 12.81 -4.44 13.38
N ASN A 51 11.88 -3.63 13.90
CA ASN A 51 10.48 -3.63 13.52
C ASN A 51 10.14 -2.67 12.37
N SER A 52 11.10 -1.87 11.88
CA SER A 52 10.84 -1.02 10.72
C SER A 52 10.64 -1.90 9.48
N PRO A 53 9.66 -1.61 8.64
CA PRO A 53 9.45 -2.36 7.42
C PRO A 53 10.73 -2.34 6.57
N GLU A 54 11.17 -3.50 6.12
CA GLU A 54 12.20 -3.56 5.10
C GLU A 54 11.55 -3.11 3.80
N PHE A 55 11.81 -1.86 3.41
CA PHE A 55 11.47 -1.40 2.07
C PHE A 55 12.33 -2.17 1.08
N ILE A 56 11.70 -2.71 0.06
CA ILE A 56 12.40 -3.26 -1.09
C ILE A 56 13.22 -2.13 -1.71
N GLN A 57 14.51 -2.37 -1.91
CA GLN A 57 15.41 -1.35 -2.42
C GLN A 57 15.06 -1.02 -3.88
N LEU A 58 14.58 0.18 -4.12
CA LEU A 58 14.27 0.67 -5.46
C LEU A 58 15.44 1.50 -6.03
N PRO A 59 15.71 1.42 -7.32
CA PRO A 59 16.61 2.35 -7.99
C PRO A 59 16.16 3.80 -7.76
N TYR A 60 17.11 4.71 -7.64
CA TYR A 60 16.83 6.13 -7.32
C TYR A 60 15.83 6.79 -8.28
N ASN A 61 15.93 6.47 -9.57
CA ASN A 61 15.04 6.99 -10.61
C ASN A 61 13.59 6.46 -10.52
N VAL A 62 13.35 5.41 -9.74
CA VAL A 62 12.03 4.79 -9.55
C VAL A 62 11.48 5.11 -8.16
N SER A 63 12.35 5.17 -7.13
CA SER A 63 11.97 5.39 -5.73
C SER A 63 11.27 6.73 -5.46
N THR A 64 11.38 7.68 -6.38
CA THR A 64 10.67 8.97 -6.30
C THR A 64 9.17 8.81 -6.52
N PHE A 65 8.75 7.82 -7.30
CA PHE A 65 7.36 7.64 -7.74
C PHE A 65 6.72 6.36 -7.22
N LEU A 66 7.53 5.34 -6.99
CA LEU A 66 7.10 4.00 -6.61
C LEU A 66 7.47 3.73 -5.14
N ILE A 67 6.50 3.25 -4.39
CA ILE A 67 6.72 2.72 -3.04
C ILE A 67 6.72 1.20 -3.13
N ALA A 68 7.74 0.57 -2.57
CA ALA A 68 7.82 -0.88 -2.45
C ALA A 68 7.72 -1.28 -0.98
N GLU A 69 6.89 -2.27 -0.68
CA GLU A 69 6.62 -2.72 0.68
C GLU A 69 6.69 -4.25 0.77
N ASP A 70 7.42 -4.75 1.77
CA ASP A 70 7.37 -6.15 2.17
C ASP A 70 6.17 -6.37 3.10
N VAL A 71 5.03 -6.66 2.51
CA VAL A 71 3.77 -6.86 3.25
C VAL A 71 3.80 -8.06 4.18
N SER A 72 4.73 -9.01 4.00
CA SER A 72 4.87 -10.16 4.91
C SER A 72 5.20 -9.71 6.33
N LYS A 73 5.86 -8.57 6.48
CA LYS A 73 6.29 -7.98 7.76
C LYS A 73 5.37 -6.88 8.26
N THR A 74 4.73 -6.15 7.35
CA THR A 74 3.96 -4.94 7.70
C THR A 74 2.47 -5.20 7.81
N PHE A 75 1.94 -6.16 7.05
CA PHE A 75 0.51 -6.43 7.01
C PHE A 75 0.06 -7.28 8.22
N LYS A 76 -0.88 -6.74 8.99
CA LYS A 76 -1.46 -7.42 10.16
C LYS A 76 -2.73 -8.15 9.76
N ILE A 77 -2.61 -9.43 9.41
CA ILE A 77 -3.77 -10.26 9.02
C ILE A 77 -4.81 -10.41 10.15
N SER A 78 -4.37 -10.37 11.42
CA SER A 78 -5.24 -10.37 12.58
C SER A 78 -6.23 -9.21 12.61
N ARG A 79 -5.86 -8.05 12.04
CA ARG A 79 -6.65 -6.82 11.99
C ARG A 79 -7.38 -6.61 10.65
N TYR A 80 -7.26 -7.54 9.72
CA TYR A 80 -7.89 -7.41 8.41
C TYR A 80 -9.18 -8.21 8.36
N PHE A 81 -10.29 -7.53 8.10
CA PHE A 81 -11.57 -8.15 7.81
C PHE A 81 -11.75 -8.29 6.30
N LEU A 82 -12.05 -9.49 5.84
CA LEU A 82 -12.32 -9.82 4.46
C LEU A 82 -13.81 -10.19 4.36
N SER A 83 -14.61 -9.39 3.69
CA SER A 83 -16.01 -9.71 3.42
C SER A 83 -16.13 -10.86 2.41
N ASP A 84 -17.29 -11.47 2.32
CA ASP A 84 -17.50 -12.56 1.36
C ASP A 84 -17.38 -12.08 -0.09
N ARG A 85 -17.77 -10.84 -0.36
CA ARG A 85 -17.62 -10.19 -1.69
C ARG A 85 -16.15 -10.02 -2.09
N GLU A 86 -15.32 -9.54 -1.17
CA GLU A 86 -13.88 -9.42 -1.42
C GLU A 86 -13.20 -10.80 -1.47
N ARG A 87 -13.73 -11.79 -0.77
CA ARG A 87 -13.25 -13.18 -0.84
C ARG A 87 -13.40 -13.74 -2.25
N GLU A 88 -14.56 -13.56 -2.89
CA GLU A 88 -14.81 -14.00 -4.27
C GLU A 88 -13.85 -13.32 -5.26
N ALA A 89 -13.62 -12.00 -5.09
CA ALA A 89 -12.65 -11.28 -5.91
C ALA A 89 -11.22 -11.80 -5.70
N TYR A 90 -10.83 -12.03 -4.46
CA TYR A 90 -9.53 -12.61 -4.11
C TYR A 90 -9.34 -14.00 -4.73
N GLU A 91 -10.32 -14.90 -4.58
CA GLU A 91 -10.28 -16.25 -5.15
C GLU A 91 -10.16 -16.22 -6.68
N THR A 92 -10.83 -15.27 -7.32
CA THR A 92 -10.71 -15.08 -8.77
C THR A 92 -9.30 -14.63 -9.16
N ILE A 93 -8.71 -13.65 -8.45
CA ILE A 93 -7.34 -13.18 -8.69
C ILE A 93 -6.33 -14.34 -8.54
N VAL A 94 -6.45 -15.11 -7.45
CA VAL A 94 -5.55 -16.23 -7.17
C VAL A 94 -5.69 -17.34 -8.21
N ARG A 95 -6.92 -17.72 -8.55
CA ARG A 95 -7.20 -18.73 -9.58
C ARG A 95 -6.59 -18.33 -10.92
N MET A 96 -6.77 -17.06 -11.32
CA MET A 96 -6.23 -16.59 -12.58
C MET A 96 -4.71 -16.47 -12.56
N ASN A 97 -4.11 -16.11 -11.43
CA ASN A 97 -2.65 -16.14 -11.27
C ASN A 97 -2.06 -17.56 -11.47
N PHE A 98 -2.78 -18.57 -11.01
CA PHE A 98 -2.37 -19.97 -11.19
C PHE A 98 -2.59 -20.47 -12.63
N ILE A 99 -3.64 -20.00 -13.31
CA ILE A 99 -4.02 -20.47 -14.66
C ILE A 99 -3.25 -19.70 -15.75
N ALA A 100 -2.89 -18.46 -15.53
CA ALA A 100 -2.27 -17.58 -16.54
C ALA A 100 -1.04 -18.20 -17.26
N PRO A 101 -0.10 -18.89 -16.59
CA PRO A 101 1.01 -19.56 -17.28
C PRO A 101 0.54 -20.62 -18.28
N LYS A 102 -0.50 -21.38 -17.94
CA LYS A 102 -1.06 -22.42 -18.83
C LYS A 102 -1.78 -21.82 -20.04
N LEU A 103 -2.43 -20.66 -19.86
CA LEU A 103 -3.02 -19.95 -20.99
C LEU A 103 -1.94 -19.47 -21.96
N LEU A 104 -0.82 -18.99 -21.44
CA LEU A 104 0.32 -18.56 -22.24
C LEU A 104 0.94 -19.72 -23.04
N GLU A 105 1.04 -20.93 -22.47
CA GLU A 105 1.47 -22.13 -23.17
C GLU A 105 0.55 -22.51 -24.34
N MET A 106 -0.70 -22.04 -24.32
CA MET A 106 -1.70 -22.23 -25.38
C MET A 106 -1.78 -21.03 -26.34
N ASP A 107 -0.80 -20.11 -26.31
CA ASP A 107 -0.80 -18.85 -27.06
C ASP A 107 -2.02 -17.95 -26.77
N ILE A 108 -2.61 -18.07 -25.56
CA ILE A 108 -3.70 -17.21 -25.09
C ILE A 108 -3.10 -16.20 -24.10
N PRO A 109 -2.83 -14.97 -24.54
CA PRO A 109 -2.31 -13.93 -23.65
C PRO A 109 -3.37 -13.57 -22.61
N TYR A 110 -2.99 -13.61 -21.36
CA TYR A 110 -3.83 -13.18 -20.24
C TYR A 110 -3.01 -12.37 -19.25
N MET A 111 -3.54 -11.23 -18.86
CA MET A 111 -2.97 -10.39 -17.81
C MET A 111 -3.93 -10.35 -16.63
N ASN A 112 -3.40 -10.61 -15.43
CA ASN A 112 -4.18 -10.59 -14.20
C ASN A 112 -4.36 -9.12 -13.74
N THR A 113 -5.43 -8.50 -14.23
CA THR A 113 -5.73 -7.09 -13.98
C THR A 113 -7.08 -6.95 -13.29
N THR A 114 -7.11 -6.25 -12.17
CA THR A 114 -8.32 -6.01 -11.36
C THR A 114 -8.52 -4.53 -11.14
N LEU A 115 -9.71 -4.00 -11.41
CA LEU A 115 -10.12 -2.67 -11.01
C LEU A 115 -10.95 -2.74 -9.74
N LEU A 116 -10.47 -2.11 -8.68
CA LEU A 116 -11.20 -1.86 -7.44
C LEU A 116 -11.82 -0.47 -7.51
N TYR A 117 -13.13 -0.37 -7.35
CA TYR A 117 -13.81 0.91 -7.32
C TYR A 117 -14.81 0.96 -6.17
N GLY A 118 -15.15 2.16 -5.70
CA GLY A 118 -16.06 2.38 -4.58
C GLY A 118 -15.65 3.60 -3.78
N GLU A 119 -16.42 3.92 -2.75
CA GLU A 119 -16.21 5.11 -1.93
C GLU A 119 -14.83 5.16 -1.27
N SER A 120 -14.38 6.37 -0.93
CA SER A 120 -13.12 6.54 -0.19
C SER A 120 -13.21 5.87 1.18
N GLY A 121 -12.10 5.29 1.66
CA GLY A 121 -12.05 4.68 2.99
C GLY A 121 -12.67 3.26 3.08
N THR A 122 -13.13 2.66 1.97
CA THR A 122 -13.70 1.31 1.95
C THR A 122 -12.67 0.18 2.00
N GLY A 123 -11.35 0.48 1.93
CA GLY A 123 -10.31 -0.53 2.09
C GLY A 123 -9.67 -1.06 0.80
N LYS A 124 -9.86 -0.40 -0.36
CA LYS A 124 -9.27 -0.81 -1.66
C LYS A 124 -7.78 -1.10 -1.60
N THR A 125 -7.00 -0.16 -1.08
CA THR A 125 -5.55 -0.30 -0.90
C THR A 125 -5.19 -1.43 0.07
N THR A 126 -5.99 -1.60 1.14
CA THR A 126 -5.80 -2.67 2.13
C THR A 126 -6.07 -4.04 1.53
N PHE A 127 -7.09 -4.17 0.66
CA PHE A 127 -7.37 -5.39 -0.09
C PHE A 127 -6.21 -5.75 -1.04
N ALA A 128 -5.64 -4.78 -1.76
CA ALA A 128 -4.48 -5.02 -2.61
C ALA A 128 -3.26 -5.54 -1.81
N LYS A 129 -3.00 -4.97 -0.63
CA LYS A 129 -1.97 -5.46 0.29
C LYS A 129 -2.28 -6.87 0.82
N TYR A 130 -3.55 -7.17 1.09
CA TYR A 130 -3.98 -8.51 1.48
C TYR A 130 -3.68 -9.55 0.39
N VAL A 131 -3.97 -9.23 -0.88
CA VAL A 131 -3.63 -10.10 -2.02
C VAL A 131 -2.13 -10.38 -2.06
N ALA A 132 -1.30 -9.34 -1.96
CA ALA A 132 0.15 -9.47 -1.95
C ALA A 132 0.64 -10.33 -0.77
N PHE A 133 0.11 -10.08 0.45
CA PHE A 133 0.42 -10.85 1.64
C PHE A 133 0.10 -12.35 1.49
N LYS A 134 -1.09 -12.67 0.98
CA LYS A 134 -1.56 -14.06 0.81
C LYS A 134 -0.79 -14.82 -0.25
N LEU A 135 -0.32 -14.13 -1.28
CA LEU A 135 0.49 -14.70 -2.36
C LEU A 135 2.00 -14.67 -2.06
N ASN A 136 2.39 -14.06 -0.94
CA ASN A 136 3.80 -13.84 -0.57
C ASN A 136 4.58 -13.14 -1.70
N LEU A 137 3.96 -12.13 -2.31
CA LEU A 137 4.54 -11.32 -3.38
C LEU A 137 4.92 -9.94 -2.86
N PRO A 138 5.97 -9.32 -3.41
CA PRO A 138 6.26 -7.91 -3.18
C PRO A 138 5.05 -7.04 -3.55
N PHE A 139 4.81 -6.01 -2.76
CA PHE A 139 3.76 -5.03 -3.03
C PHE A 139 4.38 -3.73 -3.50
N TYR A 140 3.98 -3.29 -4.68
CA TYR A 140 4.35 -1.99 -5.23
C TYR A 140 3.14 -1.08 -5.32
N TYR A 141 3.34 0.19 -4.99
CA TYR A 141 2.30 1.19 -4.95
C TYR A 141 2.71 2.43 -5.73
N LEU A 142 1.89 2.82 -6.69
CA LEU A 142 2.01 4.05 -7.46
C LEU A 142 0.76 4.90 -7.26
N ASN A 143 0.93 6.12 -6.73
CA ASN A 143 -0.12 7.12 -6.68
C ASN A 143 0.06 8.09 -7.84
N PHE A 144 -0.93 8.15 -8.72
CA PHE A 144 -0.87 9.01 -9.90
C PHE A 144 -0.92 10.50 -9.59
N SER A 145 -1.60 10.92 -8.52
CA SER A 145 -1.61 12.33 -8.11
C SER A 145 -0.19 12.83 -7.87
N HIS A 146 0.61 12.08 -7.11
CA HIS A 146 2.00 12.42 -6.86
C HIS A 146 2.88 12.39 -8.11
N LEU A 147 2.58 11.51 -9.05
CA LEU A 147 3.34 11.39 -10.29
C LEU A 147 3.13 12.61 -11.20
N ILE A 148 1.90 13.14 -11.25
CA ILE A 148 1.52 14.30 -12.07
C ILE A 148 2.10 15.59 -11.47
N ASP A 149 1.95 15.79 -10.16
CA ASP A 149 2.39 17.00 -9.45
C ASP A 149 3.90 17.19 -9.51
N SER A 150 4.65 16.10 -9.64
CA SER A 150 6.11 16.15 -9.50
C SER A 150 6.85 16.72 -10.72
N TYR A 151 6.31 16.60 -11.96
CA TYR A 151 7.01 17.08 -13.17
C TYR A 151 6.09 17.14 -14.40
N MET A 152 5.49 18.27 -14.67
CA MET A 152 4.83 18.53 -15.96
C MET A 152 5.84 18.35 -17.11
N GLY A 153 5.53 17.44 -18.04
CA GLY A 153 6.35 17.15 -19.23
C GLY A 153 7.13 15.82 -19.23
N ASN A 154 7.36 15.19 -18.09
CA ASN A 154 8.10 13.91 -18.02
C ASN A 154 7.27 12.71 -17.53
N THR A 155 5.99 12.91 -17.26
CA THR A 155 5.11 11.89 -16.64
C THR A 155 5.07 10.58 -17.44
N ALA A 156 4.96 10.64 -18.76
CA ALA A 156 4.96 9.45 -19.62
C ALA A 156 6.27 8.65 -19.51
N ARG A 157 7.41 9.35 -19.44
CA ARG A 157 8.73 8.71 -19.25
C ARG A 157 8.87 8.08 -17.87
N ASN A 158 8.35 8.74 -16.85
CA ASN A 158 8.36 8.22 -15.49
C ASN A 158 7.50 6.95 -15.36
N ILE A 159 6.32 6.93 -16.00
CA ILE A 159 5.47 5.74 -16.12
C ILE A 159 6.25 4.60 -16.78
N ALA A 160 6.86 4.84 -17.94
CA ALA A 160 7.66 3.82 -18.64
C ALA A 160 8.79 3.26 -17.76
N THR A 161 9.48 4.13 -17.01
CA THR A 161 10.56 3.71 -16.09
C THR A 161 10.05 2.83 -14.95
N VAL A 162 8.89 3.19 -14.36
CA VAL A 162 8.25 2.39 -13.31
C VAL A 162 7.83 1.03 -13.86
N PHE A 163 7.15 0.99 -14.99
CA PHE A 163 6.67 -0.25 -15.61
C PHE A 163 7.83 -1.16 -16.05
N GLN A 164 8.90 -0.61 -16.58
CA GLN A 164 10.12 -1.36 -16.90
C GLN A 164 10.70 -2.04 -15.66
N HIS A 165 10.68 -1.36 -14.50
CA HIS A 165 11.13 -1.96 -13.25
C HIS A 165 10.18 -3.08 -12.79
N ILE A 166 8.87 -2.83 -12.82
CA ILE A 166 7.83 -3.79 -12.42
C ILE A 166 7.84 -5.05 -13.29
N SER A 167 8.08 -4.93 -14.60
CA SER A 167 8.09 -6.07 -15.52
C SER A 167 9.16 -7.11 -15.24
N THR A 168 10.15 -6.81 -14.41
CA THR A 168 11.28 -7.70 -14.12
C THR A 168 11.04 -8.66 -12.95
N THR A 169 9.95 -8.50 -12.20
CA THR A 169 9.73 -9.24 -10.95
C THR A 169 8.24 -9.56 -10.76
N PRO A 170 7.89 -10.82 -10.41
CA PRO A 170 6.53 -11.14 -9.99
C PRO A 170 6.13 -10.29 -8.77
N CYS A 171 4.98 -9.63 -8.85
CA CYS A 171 4.54 -8.70 -7.80
C CYS A 171 3.04 -8.42 -7.86
N VAL A 172 2.52 -7.81 -6.80
CA VAL A 172 1.24 -7.10 -6.83
C VAL A 172 1.53 -5.61 -6.97
N PHE A 173 1.07 -5.03 -8.06
CA PHE A 173 1.28 -3.63 -8.38
C PHE A 173 -0.05 -2.86 -8.31
N LEU A 174 -0.16 -1.98 -7.32
CA LEU A 174 -1.30 -1.10 -7.13
C LEU A 174 -1.09 0.23 -7.83
N LEU A 175 -2.02 0.55 -8.71
CA LEU A 175 -2.18 1.85 -9.38
C LEU A 175 -3.34 2.59 -8.70
N ASP A 176 -3.03 3.48 -7.77
CA ASP A 176 -4.06 4.19 -7.00
C ASP A 176 -4.43 5.53 -7.65
N GLU A 177 -5.69 5.95 -7.43
CA GLU A 177 -6.26 7.19 -7.96
C GLU A 177 -6.16 7.29 -9.49
N ILE A 178 -6.43 6.17 -10.20
CA ILE A 178 -6.34 6.16 -11.67
C ILE A 178 -7.32 7.10 -12.38
N ASP A 179 -8.32 7.61 -11.68
CA ASP A 179 -9.22 8.65 -12.17
C ASP A 179 -8.52 9.99 -12.40
N CYS A 180 -7.40 10.27 -11.72
CA CYS A 180 -6.61 11.49 -11.93
C CYS A 180 -6.05 11.61 -13.35
N ILE A 181 -5.70 10.49 -13.99
CA ILE A 181 -5.06 10.46 -15.31
C ILE A 181 -6.03 10.18 -16.45
N SER A 182 -7.24 9.74 -16.14
CA SER A 182 -8.14 9.12 -17.09
C SER A 182 -9.46 9.88 -17.23
N THR A 183 -9.42 11.21 -17.13
CA THR A 183 -10.61 12.03 -17.30
C THR A 183 -11.25 11.75 -18.66
N ARG A 184 -12.51 11.28 -18.65
CA ARG A 184 -13.30 11.11 -19.88
C ARG A 184 -13.24 12.39 -20.71
N ARG A 185 -13.08 12.23 -22.00
CA ARG A 185 -13.10 13.31 -23.00
C ARG A 185 -14.49 13.97 -23.03
N THR A 186 -14.89 14.62 -21.94
CA THR A 186 -16.12 15.41 -21.91
C THR A 186 -15.81 16.83 -22.37
N ASN A 187 -16.19 17.09 -23.60
CA ASN A 187 -16.46 18.38 -24.22
C ASN A 187 -15.55 19.57 -23.87
N SER A 188 -14.68 19.89 -24.84
CA SER A 188 -14.40 21.25 -25.35
C SER A 188 -14.29 22.38 -24.32
N ASN A 189 -13.13 22.90 -24.12
CA ASN A 189 -12.68 24.28 -23.94
C ASN A 189 -11.47 24.48 -22.99
N ALA A 190 -10.78 23.42 -22.59
CA ALA A 190 -9.48 23.56 -21.93
C ALA A 190 -8.38 22.99 -22.86
N GLN A 191 -7.80 23.86 -23.68
CA GLN A 191 -6.96 23.46 -24.81
C GLN A 191 -5.61 22.84 -24.46
N ASP A 192 -5.08 22.99 -23.25
CA ASP A 192 -3.72 22.54 -22.93
C ASP A 192 -3.63 21.35 -21.93
N SER A 193 -4.45 21.31 -20.90
CA SER A 193 -4.42 20.23 -19.88
C SER A 193 -4.99 18.89 -20.36
N ASN A 194 -5.98 18.91 -21.26
CA ASN A 194 -6.61 17.69 -21.83
C ASN A 194 -5.66 16.92 -22.75
N GLY A 195 -4.74 17.59 -23.44
CA GLY A 195 -3.76 16.96 -24.32
C GLY A 195 -2.71 16.16 -23.57
N GLU A 196 -2.25 16.64 -22.42
CA GLU A 196 -1.24 15.97 -21.61
C GLU A 196 -1.83 14.74 -20.88
N MET A 197 -3.01 14.88 -20.28
CA MET A 197 -3.71 13.76 -19.66
C MET A 197 -4.02 12.62 -20.65
N SER A 198 -4.42 12.95 -21.86
CA SER A 198 -4.61 11.95 -22.93
C SER A 198 -3.30 11.23 -23.28
N ARG A 199 -2.17 11.94 -23.34
CA ARG A 199 -0.84 11.33 -23.58
C ARG A 199 -0.43 10.41 -22.46
N ILE A 200 -0.67 10.80 -21.21
CA ILE A 200 -0.40 9.99 -20.01
C ILE A 200 -1.22 8.71 -20.05
N THR A 201 -2.53 8.80 -20.33
CA THR A 201 -3.42 7.63 -20.45
C THR A 201 -2.97 6.70 -21.56
N ILE A 202 -2.60 7.24 -22.74
CA ILE A 202 -2.08 6.43 -23.85
C ILE A 202 -0.77 5.75 -23.47
N SER A 203 0.16 6.47 -22.83
CA SER A 203 1.42 5.90 -22.36
C SER A 203 1.19 4.78 -21.34
N LEU A 204 0.29 4.99 -20.39
CA LEU A 204 -0.09 3.95 -19.43
C LEU A 204 -0.63 2.70 -20.14
N MET A 205 -1.53 2.87 -21.10
CA MET A 205 -2.07 1.74 -21.85
C MET A 205 -1.00 0.98 -22.65
N GLN A 206 -0.03 1.70 -23.23
CA GLN A 206 1.10 1.09 -23.92
C GLN A 206 2.01 0.31 -22.97
N GLU A 207 2.21 0.80 -21.76
CA GLU A 207 3.00 0.08 -20.76
C GLU A 207 2.25 -1.15 -20.21
N PHE A 208 0.92 -1.07 -20.04
CA PHE A 208 0.11 -2.25 -19.72
C PHE A 208 0.30 -3.36 -20.77
N ASP A 209 0.26 -2.99 -22.05
CA ASP A 209 0.36 -3.97 -23.15
C ASP A 209 1.75 -4.64 -23.25
N LYS A 210 2.76 -4.14 -22.54
CA LYS A 210 4.13 -4.71 -22.47
C LYS A 210 4.35 -5.66 -21.29
N LEU A 211 3.46 -5.64 -20.29
CA LEU A 211 3.60 -6.49 -19.12
C LEU A 211 3.34 -7.96 -19.45
N THR A 212 3.95 -8.83 -18.69
CA THR A 212 3.74 -10.27 -18.77
C THR A 212 2.65 -10.72 -17.78
N ASN A 213 2.37 -12.02 -17.76
CA ASN A 213 1.40 -12.61 -16.83
C ASN A 213 1.95 -12.86 -15.40
N GLU A 214 3.18 -12.42 -15.11
CA GLU A 214 3.79 -12.60 -13.79
C GLU A 214 3.39 -11.50 -12.79
N GLN A 215 2.85 -10.39 -13.28
CA GLN A 215 2.40 -9.28 -12.47
C GLN A 215 0.89 -9.34 -12.25
N ILE A 216 0.46 -9.07 -11.02
CA ILE A 216 -0.94 -8.83 -10.67
C ILE A 216 -1.15 -7.32 -10.57
N ILE A 217 -1.87 -6.76 -11.53
CA ILE A 217 -2.12 -5.32 -11.58
C ILE A 217 -3.46 -5.03 -10.92
N ILE A 218 -3.45 -4.15 -9.94
CA ILE A 218 -4.68 -3.68 -9.28
C ILE A 218 -4.80 -2.18 -9.51
N GLY A 219 -5.84 -1.75 -10.21
CA GLY A 219 -6.21 -0.35 -10.29
C GLY A 219 -7.18 0.00 -9.16
N ALA A 220 -7.05 1.18 -8.56
CA ALA A 220 -8.01 1.67 -7.58
C ALA A 220 -8.53 3.06 -7.96
N THR A 221 -9.83 3.28 -7.76
CA THR A 221 -10.48 4.57 -8.01
C THR A 221 -11.69 4.77 -7.11
N ASN A 222 -11.93 6.01 -6.73
CA ASN A 222 -13.16 6.42 -6.07
C ASN A 222 -14.25 6.84 -7.08
N ARG A 223 -13.87 7.05 -8.35
CA ARG A 223 -14.72 7.62 -9.41
C ARG A 223 -14.60 6.84 -10.71
N LYS A 224 -15.16 5.62 -10.71
CA LYS A 224 -15.17 4.73 -11.89
C LYS A 224 -15.77 5.39 -13.14
N ASP A 225 -16.74 6.27 -12.95
CA ASP A 225 -17.40 7.05 -13.99
C ASP A 225 -16.45 8.01 -14.72
N CYS A 226 -15.37 8.43 -14.06
CA CYS A 226 -14.35 9.31 -14.62
C CYS A 226 -13.24 8.56 -15.37
N VAL A 227 -13.11 7.26 -15.18
CA VAL A 227 -12.06 6.47 -15.83
C VAL A 227 -12.36 6.26 -17.31
N ASP A 228 -11.36 6.47 -18.17
CA ASP A 228 -11.45 6.27 -19.62
C ASP A 228 -11.86 4.84 -19.96
N GLU A 229 -12.78 4.69 -20.90
CA GLU A 229 -13.35 3.39 -21.27
C GLU A 229 -12.32 2.43 -21.87
N ALA A 230 -11.33 2.95 -22.59
CA ALA A 230 -10.25 2.14 -23.14
C ALA A 230 -9.34 1.59 -22.03
N LEU A 231 -9.10 2.37 -20.96
CA LEU A 231 -8.39 1.89 -19.78
C LEU A 231 -9.24 0.88 -19.00
N LEU A 232 -10.55 1.11 -18.85
CA LEU A 232 -11.47 0.17 -18.20
C LEU A 232 -11.51 -1.20 -18.87
N ARG A 233 -11.33 -1.27 -20.19
CA ARG A 233 -11.30 -2.53 -20.96
C ARG A 233 -10.05 -3.38 -20.68
N ARG A 234 -8.99 -2.80 -20.15
CA ARG A 234 -7.76 -3.52 -19.78
C ARG A 234 -7.84 -4.23 -18.45
N PHE A 235 -8.86 -3.91 -17.66
CA PHE A 235 -9.12 -4.64 -16.42
C PHE A 235 -10.05 -5.82 -16.66
N SER A 236 -9.53 -7.04 -16.51
CA SER A 236 -10.25 -8.29 -16.70
C SER A 236 -11.31 -8.52 -15.61
N LEU A 237 -11.04 -8.11 -14.38
CA LEU A 237 -11.96 -8.12 -13.25
C LEU A 237 -12.28 -6.68 -12.82
N LYS A 238 -13.55 -6.40 -12.55
CA LYS A 238 -14.01 -5.12 -11.99
C LYS A 238 -14.81 -5.42 -10.74
N HIS A 239 -14.26 -5.05 -9.59
CA HIS A 239 -14.85 -5.34 -8.28
C HIS A 239 -15.20 -4.05 -7.55
N GLU A 240 -16.45 -3.94 -7.09
CA GLU A 240 -16.93 -2.84 -6.27
C GLU A 240 -16.64 -3.15 -4.79
N VAL A 241 -15.79 -2.34 -4.17
CA VAL A 241 -15.53 -2.40 -2.73
C VAL A 241 -16.56 -1.52 -2.04
N LYS A 242 -17.60 -2.16 -1.51
CA LYS A 242 -18.73 -1.49 -0.87
C LYS A 242 -18.46 -1.14 0.59
N LEU A 243 -19.29 -0.28 1.13
CA LEU A 243 -19.37 -0.08 2.57
C LEU A 243 -19.72 -1.40 3.27
N LEU A 244 -19.25 -1.57 4.49
CA LEU A 244 -19.58 -2.72 5.32
C LEU A 244 -21.04 -2.62 5.77
N GLU A 245 -21.73 -3.76 5.74
CA GLU A 245 -23.04 -3.89 6.37
C GLU A 245 -22.90 -3.86 7.90
N GLU A 246 -23.99 -3.63 8.63
CA GLU A 246 -23.92 -3.50 10.09
C GLU A 246 -23.32 -4.74 10.77
N SER A 247 -23.66 -5.93 10.30
CA SER A 247 -23.05 -7.18 10.78
C SER A 247 -21.55 -7.28 10.46
N GLU A 248 -21.16 -6.82 9.30
CA GLU A 248 -19.75 -6.79 8.87
C GLU A 248 -18.93 -5.75 9.64
N LYS A 249 -19.52 -4.58 9.99
CA LYS A 249 -18.88 -3.58 10.85
C LYS A 249 -18.55 -4.17 12.22
N HIS A 250 -19.47 -4.91 12.82
CA HIS A 250 -19.22 -5.61 14.10
C HIS A 250 -18.03 -6.57 14.00
N LEU A 251 -18.01 -7.40 12.96
CA LEU A 251 -16.92 -8.35 12.72
C LEU A 251 -15.59 -7.63 12.46
N PHE A 252 -15.62 -6.52 11.73
CA PHE A 252 -14.44 -5.68 11.50
C PHE A 252 -13.88 -5.16 12.81
N VAL A 253 -14.72 -4.56 13.67
CA VAL A 253 -14.29 -4.00 14.97
C VAL A 253 -13.75 -5.11 15.87
N GLN A 254 -14.47 -6.22 16.02
CA GLN A 254 -14.03 -7.36 16.82
C GLN A 254 -12.67 -7.89 16.34
N LYS A 255 -12.51 -8.05 15.03
CA LYS A 255 -11.26 -8.53 14.45
C LYS A 255 -10.12 -7.54 14.65
N PHE A 256 -10.38 -6.24 14.50
CA PHE A 256 -9.37 -5.22 14.71
C PHE A 256 -8.88 -5.18 16.17
N LEU A 257 -9.78 -5.41 17.12
CA LEU A 257 -9.47 -5.42 18.56
C LEU A 257 -8.85 -6.74 19.04
N SER A 258 -8.94 -7.83 18.29
CA SER A 258 -8.60 -9.18 18.73
C SER A 258 -7.15 -9.39 19.20
N ASP A 259 -6.21 -8.54 18.74
CA ASP A 259 -4.79 -8.60 19.12
C ASP A 259 -4.33 -7.38 19.94
N ILE A 260 -5.29 -6.62 20.46
CA ILE A 260 -5.03 -5.42 21.28
C ILE A 260 -5.38 -5.74 22.73
N ASP A 261 -4.40 -5.60 23.61
CA ASP A 261 -4.55 -5.86 25.06
C ASP A 261 -5.15 -4.63 25.77
N ILE A 262 -6.29 -4.18 25.29
CA ILE A 262 -7.10 -3.09 25.88
C ILE A 262 -8.56 -3.50 25.81
N ALA A 263 -9.22 -3.59 26.97
CA ALA A 263 -10.62 -3.95 27.04
C ALA A 263 -11.53 -2.80 26.54
N PHE A 264 -12.54 -3.16 25.77
CA PHE A 264 -13.60 -2.27 25.29
C PHE A 264 -14.94 -2.72 25.86
N THR A 265 -15.72 -1.76 26.34
CA THR A 265 -17.09 -1.99 26.77
C THR A 265 -18.04 -2.07 25.56
N GLU A 266 -19.19 -2.70 25.73
CA GLU A 266 -20.22 -2.76 24.67
C GLU A 266 -20.70 -1.34 24.27
N GLN A 267 -20.75 -0.40 25.21
CA GLN A 267 -21.15 0.97 24.95
C GLN A 267 -20.13 1.70 24.03
N GLU A 268 -18.84 1.49 24.27
CA GLU A 268 -17.77 2.07 23.43
C GLU A 268 -17.80 1.47 22.02
N ILE A 269 -17.98 0.16 21.90
CA ILE A 269 -18.12 -0.52 20.61
C ILE A 269 -19.37 -0.01 19.87
N SER A 270 -20.50 0.08 20.54
CA SER A 270 -21.75 0.61 19.94
C SER A 270 -21.58 2.04 19.44
N LYS A 271 -20.88 2.89 20.19
CA LYS A 271 -20.58 4.25 19.78
C LYS A 271 -19.73 4.31 18.50
N ILE A 272 -18.68 3.48 18.43
CA ILE A 272 -17.82 3.36 17.24
C ILE A 272 -18.65 2.93 16.02
N LEU A 273 -19.52 1.93 16.18
CA LEU A 273 -20.33 1.40 15.10
C LEU A 273 -21.37 2.41 14.55
N VAL A 274 -21.96 3.21 15.43
CA VAL A 274 -22.93 4.24 15.04
C VAL A 274 -22.25 5.41 14.31
N GLN A 275 -21.03 5.77 14.69
CA GLN A 275 -20.32 6.91 14.13
C GLN A 275 -19.52 6.59 12.86
N GLY A 276 -19.06 5.33 12.70
CA GLY A 276 -18.22 4.93 11.58
C GLY A 276 -19.01 4.31 10.43
N ASN A 277 -18.92 4.90 9.25
CA ASN A 277 -19.53 4.39 8.03
C ASN A 277 -18.53 3.61 7.16
N THR A 278 -17.28 4.05 7.12
CA THR A 278 -16.23 3.43 6.32
C THR A 278 -15.23 2.66 7.20
N GLN A 279 -14.48 1.73 6.61
CA GLN A 279 -13.41 1.01 7.33
C GLN A 279 -12.35 1.97 7.89
N SER A 280 -12.05 3.05 7.17
CA SER A 280 -11.11 4.07 7.64
C SER A 280 -11.64 4.85 8.84
N GLU A 281 -12.93 5.22 8.85
CA GLU A 281 -13.56 5.90 9.98
C GLU A 281 -13.64 5.00 11.20
N LEU A 282 -14.08 3.75 11.04
CA LEU A 282 -14.10 2.77 12.13
C LEU A 282 -12.72 2.59 12.75
N LYS A 283 -11.69 2.44 11.92
CA LYS A 283 -10.30 2.35 12.39
C LYS A 283 -9.86 3.58 13.17
N ASN A 284 -10.17 4.79 12.67
CA ASN A 284 -9.79 6.03 13.34
C ASN A 284 -10.49 6.16 14.70
N LEU A 285 -11.78 5.86 14.77
CA LEU A 285 -12.54 5.87 16.03
C LEU A 285 -11.99 4.86 17.05
N ILE A 286 -11.60 3.66 16.61
CA ILE A 286 -10.94 2.68 17.48
C ILE A 286 -9.61 3.24 18.01
N VAL A 287 -8.79 3.84 17.15
CA VAL A 287 -7.49 4.42 17.55
C VAL A 287 -7.67 5.58 18.52
N GLU A 288 -8.65 6.45 18.29
CA GLU A 288 -8.99 7.53 19.22
C GLU A 288 -9.40 7.02 20.61
N GLU A 289 -10.21 5.96 20.65
CA GLU A 289 -10.65 5.39 21.93
C GLU A 289 -9.49 4.69 22.66
N ILE A 290 -8.60 4.00 21.93
CA ILE A 290 -7.35 3.45 22.47
C ILE A 290 -6.49 4.57 23.09
N ALA A 291 -6.33 5.69 22.36
CA ALA A 291 -5.53 6.81 22.84
C ALA A 291 -6.11 7.38 24.13
N ARG A 292 -7.43 7.57 24.26
CA ARG A 292 -8.08 8.03 25.48
C ARG A 292 -7.85 7.09 26.65
N LYS A 293 -7.92 5.79 26.46
CA LYS A 293 -7.68 4.80 27.51
C LYS A 293 -6.23 4.86 28.00
N ILE A 294 -5.27 4.94 27.07
CA ILE A 294 -3.86 5.10 27.40
C ILE A 294 -3.62 6.40 28.18
N GLU A 295 -4.18 7.54 27.76
CA GLU A 295 -4.07 8.82 28.46
C GLU A 295 -4.63 8.74 29.87
N THR A 296 -5.76 8.06 30.07
CA THR A 296 -6.37 7.88 31.37
C THR A 296 -5.50 7.07 32.33
N GLU A 297 -4.80 6.04 31.82
CA GLU A 297 -3.86 5.23 32.60
C GLU A 297 -2.56 5.97 32.96
N TYR A 298 -2.07 6.85 32.08
CA TYR A 298 -0.80 7.57 32.26
C TYR A 298 -0.95 8.94 32.93
N SER A 299 -2.14 9.56 32.88
CA SER A 299 -2.41 10.89 33.48
C SER A 299 -2.10 11.00 34.97
N PRO A 300 -2.26 9.97 35.84
CA PRO A 300 -1.82 10.02 37.22
C PRO A 300 -0.31 10.10 37.44
N LYS A 301 0.49 9.65 36.45
CA LYS A 301 1.97 9.59 36.54
C LYS A 301 2.66 10.88 36.08
N MET A 302 1.97 11.79 35.40
CA MET A 302 2.52 13.09 34.97
C MET A 302 2.33 14.21 36.00
N LYS A 303 1.66 13.94 37.13
CA LYS A 303 1.41 14.94 38.22
C LYS A 303 2.29 14.74 39.45
N ASN A 304 3.31 13.87 39.39
CA ASN A 304 4.28 13.69 40.47
C ASN A 304 5.70 14.02 39.91
#